data_5b89a496c3a108fb86138a544891c8f9
#
_entry.id   5b89a496c3a108fb86138a544891c8f9
#
_cell.length_a   1.000
_cell.length_b   1.000
_cell.length_c   1.000
_cell.angle_alpha   90.00
_cell.angle_beta   90.00
_cell.angle_gamma   90.00
#
_symmetry.space_group_name_H-M   'P 1'
#
loop_
_entity.id
_entity.type
_entity.pdbx_description
1 polymer ?
#
loop_
_entity_poly.entity_id
_entity_poly.type
_entity_poly.pdbx_seq_one_letter_code
_entity_poly.pdbx_strand_id
1 'polypeptide(L)'
;MSRRRLFSFPPSLSATTMHIAIVTAGGAGMYCGSCMHDNTWARALIAAGADVTLIPTYTPIRVDEKDQSLGHVFFGGINVYLERYAAWRMLPRVFTRWLDAPWLLGLATRFGVSNDAKFLGEMTLEMLAGEQGPHRASVEELVKYLCEELRPDVICFSNALLAGAVPALKQQFDGPVFCVLQGDDVFLEDLIEPYRQQAIERMQALVRHFDGFIVHSGYYRDFMARYLQIPLEKFYLLPLGIDLTGHDGLP
;
A
#
# COMPACT_ATOMS: atom_id res chain seq x y z
N MET A 1 -21.96 29.82 -21.21
CA MET A 1 -21.97 30.05 -19.73
C MET A 1 -22.73 28.92 -19.09
N SER A 2 -22.02 27.86 -18.69
CA SER A 2 -22.61 26.69 -18.01
C SER A 2 -22.39 26.85 -16.51
N ARG A 3 -23.47 26.98 -15.74
CA ARG A 3 -23.44 27.05 -14.27
C ARG A 3 -23.07 25.69 -13.72
N ARG A 4 -21.87 25.57 -13.11
CA ARG A 4 -21.49 24.45 -12.27
C ARG A 4 -22.45 24.38 -11.08
N ARG A 5 -23.23 23.32 -10.97
CA ARG A 5 -23.98 23.01 -9.74
C ARG A 5 -22.97 22.59 -8.67
N LEU A 6 -22.79 23.45 -7.69
CA LEU A 6 -22.17 23.08 -6.44
C LEU A 6 -23.13 22.11 -5.73
N PHE A 7 -22.69 20.88 -5.53
CA PHE A 7 -23.38 19.95 -4.64
C PHE A 7 -23.24 20.46 -3.21
N SER A 8 -24.31 21.02 -2.65
CA SER A 8 -24.42 21.29 -1.23
C SER A 8 -24.85 19.99 -0.52
N PHE A 9 -24.00 19.46 0.32
CA PHE A 9 -24.39 18.39 1.24
C PHE A 9 -25.30 18.95 2.34
N PRO A 10 -26.35 18.22 2.74
CA PRO A 10 -27.20 18.65 3.85
C PRO A 10 -26.40 18.64 5.16
N PRO A 11 -26.57 19.64 6.03
CA PRO A 11 -25.96 19.63 7.34
C PRO A 11 -26.76 18.71 8.31
N SER A 12 -26.05 18.04 9.19
CA SER A 12 -26.50 17.30 10.37
C SER A 12 -26.91 15.82 10.20
N LEU A 13 -25.90 14.98 10.27
CA LEU A 13 -25.87 13.83 11.17
C LEU A 13 -24.62 14.05 12.03
N SER A 14 -24.60 13.63 13.30
CA SER A 14 -23.38 13.62 14.11
C SER A 14 -22.40 12.68 13.38
N ALA A 15 -21.61 13.28 12.52
CA ALA A 15 -20.69 12.54 11.66
C ALA A 15 -19.59 12.00 12.57
N THR A 16 -19.67 10.75 12.95
CA THR A 16 -18.47 10.00 13.30
C THR A 16 -17.53 10.19 12.12
N THR A 17 -16.41 10.86 12.37
CA THR A 17 -15.40 11.11 11.36
C THR A 17 -14.94 9.77 10.81
N MET A 18 -15.08 9.53 9.51
CA MET A 18 -14.66 8.26 8.88
C MET A 18 -13.16 8.09 9.05
N HIS A 19 -12.73 6.98 9.64
CA HIS A 19 -11.33 6.65 9.80
C HIS A 19 -10.85 5.76 8.65
N ILE A 20 -9.88 6.25 7.88
CA ILE A 20 -9.32 5.60 6.69
C ILE A 20 -7.87 5.21 6.95
N ALA A 21 -7.54 3.93 6.85
CA ALA A 21 -6.17 3.46 6.85
C ALA A 21 -5.65 3.30 5.42
N ILE A 22 -4.56 3.98 5.08
CA ILE A 22 -3.87 3.85 3.81
C ILE A 22 -2.57 3.08 4.05
N VAL A 23 -2.45 1.89 3.47
CA VAL A 23 -1.28 1.00 3.61
C VAL A 23 -0.39 1.19 2.38
N THR A 24 0.76 1.84 2.56
CA THR A 24 1.71 2.16 1.48
C THR A 24 3.00 1.34 1.57
N ALA A 25 3.61 1.05 0.43
CA ALA A 25 4.82 0.22 0.40
C ALA A 25 6.05 0.90 1.01
N GLY A 26 6.22 2.18 0.76
CA GLY A 26 7.46 2.89 1.03
C GLY A 26 8.42 2.85 -0.17
N GLY A 27 9.33 3.82 -0.24
CA GLY A 27 10.19 4.06 -1.40
C GLY A 27 11.68 3.69 -1.20
N ALA A 28 12.03 2.85 -0.23
CA ALA A 28 13.42 2.49 0.07
C ALA A 28 14.35 3.69 0.26
N GLY A 29 13.85 4.79 0.83
CA GLY A 29 14.60 6.04 1.03
C GLY A 29 14.70 6.94 -0.21
N MET A 30 14.12 6.53 -1.33
CA MET A 30 14.01 7.32 -2.56
C MET A 30 12.68 8.07 -2.61
N TYR A 31 12.60 9.11 -3.43
CA TYR A 31 11.34 9.70 -3.83
C TYR A 31 10.60 8.71 -4.74
N CYS A 32 9.43 8.30 -4.32
CA CYS A 32 8.60 7.33 -5.03
C CYS A 32 7.26 7.98 -5.39
N GLY A 33 6.86 7.91 -6.65
CA GLY A 33 5.63 8.54 -7.13
C GLY A 33 4.39 8.07 -6.38
N SER A 34 4.27 6.76 -6.09
CA SER A 34 3.15 6.22 -5.31
C SER A 34 3.14 6.73 -3.88
N CYS A 35 4.31 6.81 -3.20
CA CYS A 35 4.39 7.34 -1.84
C CYS A 35 4.01 8.83 -1.77
N MET A 36 4.44 9.62 -2.76
CA MET A 36 4.07 11.03 -2.86
C MET A 36 2.58 11.19 -3.09
N HIS A 37 2.02 10.39 -4.01
CA HIS A 37 0.57 10.36 -4.26
C HIS A 37 -0.21 10.00 -3.00
N ASP A 38 0.18 8.93 -2.29
CA ASP A 38 -0.51 8.46 -1.08
C ASP A 38 -0.48 9.52 0.02
N ASN A 39 0.64 10.22 0.19
CA ASN A 39 0.78 11.31 1.15
C ASN A 39 -0.10 12.52 0.79
N THR A 40 -0.08 12.94 -0.49
CA THR A 40 -0.93 14.04 -0.98
C THR A 40 -2.41 13.67 -0.84
N TRP A 41 -2.77 12.42 -1.13
CA TRP A 41 -4.14 11.93 -0.97
C TRP A 41 -4.57 11.90 0.50
N ALA A 42 -3.72 11.41 1.41
CA ALA A 42 -3.97 11.44 2.86
C ALA A 42 -4.21 12.88 3.35
N ARG A 43 -3.37 13.84 2.93
CA ARG A 43 -3.53 15.27 3.25
C ARG A 43 -4.86 15.82 2.75
N ALA A 44 -5.25 15.50 1.50
CA ALA A 44 -6.50 15.96 0.91
C ALA A 44 -7.72 15.40 1.66
N LEU A 45 -7.69 14.13 2.04
CA LEU A 45 -8.75 13.50 2.83
C LEU A 45 -8.87 14.12 4.23
N ILE A 46 -7.73 14.39 4.91
CA ILE A 46 -7.70 15.09 6.20
C ILE A 46 -8.29 16.49 6.05
N ALA A 47 -7.92 17.23 5.01
CA ALA A 47 -8.47 18.55 4.72
C ALA A 47 -9.97 18.52 4.41
N ALA A 48 -10.48 17.39 3.89
CA ALA A 48 -11.91 17.16 3.67
C ALA A 48 -12.66 16.70 4.94
N GLY A 49 -11.96 16.53 6.07
CA GLY A 49 -12.57 16.19 7.37
C GLY A 49 -12.57 14.70 7.71
N ALA A 50 -11.86 13.85 6.96
CA ALA A 50 -11.65 12.46 7.34
C ALA A 50 -10.53 12.33 8.38
N ASP A 51 -10.59 11.27 9.19
CA ASP A 51 -9.46 10.80 9.98
C ASP A 51 -8.64 9.83 9.14
N VAL A 52 -7.34 10.09 8.94
CA VAL A 52 -6.53 9.28 8.03
C VAL A 52 -5.24 8.86 8.70
N THR A 53 -4.97 7.56 8.65
CA THR A 53 -3.69 6.98 9.08
C THR A 53 -2.95 6.42 7.87
N LEU A 54 -1.79 6.99 7.52
CA LEU A 54 -0.90 6.52 6.46
C LEU A 54 0.17 5.60 7.05
N ILE A 55 0.17 4.33 6.62
CA ILE A 55 0.94 3.24 7.23
C ILE A 55 2.00 2.75 6.24
N PRO A 56 3.29 3.08 6.43
CA PRO A 56 4.35 2.51 5.61
C PRO A 56 4.62 1.05 5.99
N THR A 57 4.86 0.19 5.00
CA THR A 57 5.07 -1.25 5.22
C THR A 57 6.53 -1.66 5.16
N TYR A 58 7.27 -1.40 4.08
CA TYR A 58 8.65 -1.88 3.91
C TYR A 58 9.71 -0.89 4.40
N THR A 59 9.49 0.39 4.15
CA THR A 59 10.41 1.46 4.53
C THR A 59 9.62 2.74 4.81
N PRO A 60 10.17 3.68 5.60
CA PRO A 60 9.59 5.00 5.71
C PRO A 60 9.43 5.63 4.31
N ILE A 61 8.38 6.39 4.12
CA ILE A 61 8.19 7.16 2.89
C ILE A 61 9.15 8.36 2.87
N ARG A 62 9.46 8.82 1.66
CA ARG A 62 10.16 10.09 1.45
C ARG A 62 9.32 10.95 0.52
N VAL A 63 8.90 12.08 1.02
CA VAL A 63 8.01 13.03 0.34
C VAL A 63 8.61 14.43 0.36
N ASP A 64 8.18 15.28 -0.55
CA ASP A 64 8.55 16.70 -0.66
C ASP A 64 7.59 17.63 0.07
N GLU A 65 6.49 17.08 0.56
CA GLU A 65 5.47 17.78 1.36
C GLU A 65 5.56 17.37 2.83
N LYS A 66 4.63 17.89 3.66
CA LYS A 66 4.50 17.44 5.06
C LYS A 66 4.13 15.97 5.09
N ASP A 67 5.00 15.15 5.67
CA ASP A 67 4.79 13.71 5.86
C ASP A 67 3.66 13.45 6.86
N GLN A 68 2.68 12.64 6.45
CA GLN A 68 1.55 12.21 7.27
C GLN A 68 1.67 10.74 7.72
N SER A 69 2.77 10.05 7.36
CA SER A 69 2.94 8.65 7.68
C SER A 69 3.25 8.40 9.14
N LEU A 70 2.88 7.19 9.60
CA LEU A 70 3.30 6.70 10.91
C LEU A 70 4.82 6.51 10.95
N GLY A 71 5.42 6.79 12.11
CA GLY A 71 6.84 6.53 12.36
C GLY A 71 7.20 5.06 12.57
N HIS A 72 6.27 4.12 12.30
CA HIS A 72 6.46 2.67 12.45
C HIS A 72 6.27 1.97 11.11
N VAL A 73 7.08 0.94 10.85
CA VAL A 73 7.09 0.15 9.62
C VAL A 73 6.85 -1.32 9.96
N PHE A 74 5.89 -1.98 9.28
CA PHE A 74 5.46 -3.35 9.63
C PHE A 74 6.30 -4.45 8.99
N PHE A 75 6.67 -4.28 7.73
CA PHE A 75 7.52 -5.21 6.99
C PHE A 75 8.93 -4.62 6.84
N GLY A 76 9.56 -4.24 7.96
CA GLY A 76 10.87 -3.59 7.88
C GLY A 76 11.84 -4.39 7.02
N GLY A 77 12.44 -3.73 6.02
CA GLY A 77 13.23 -4.39 4.98
C GLY A 77 14.36 -5.28 5.52
N ILE A 78 14.91 -4.97 6.71
CA ILE A 78 15.93 -5.81 7.37
C ILE A 78 15.29 -7.10 7.90
N ASN A 79 14.15 -7.02 8.56
CA ASN A 79 13.45 -8.19 9.08
C ASN A 79 12.96 -9.09 7.95
N VAL A 80 12.36 -8.51 6.88
CA VAL A 80 11.93 -9.24 5.68
C VAL A 80 13.10 -10.01 5.05
N TYR A 81 14.27 -9.40 4.94
CA TYR A 81 15.47 -10.08 4.45
C TYR A 81 15.90 -11.24 5.36
N LEU A 82 15.88 -11.04 6.67
CA LEU A 82 16.32 -12.03 7.66
C LEU A 82 15.30 -13.18 7.84
N GLU A 83 14.01 -12.93 7.68
CA GLU A 83 12.94 -13.94 7.78
C GLU A 83 13.05 -15.06 6.72
N ARG A 84 13.84 -14.87 5.68
CA ARG A 84 14.20 -15.94 4.73
C ARG A 84 15.02 -17.06 5.39
N TYR A 85 15.69 -16.77 6.50
CA TYR A 85 16.46 -17.77 7.25
C TYR A 85 15.59 -18.43 8.33
N ALA A 86 15.52 -19.78 8.31
CA ALA A 86 14.65 -20.55 9.20
C ALA A 86 14.87 -20.25 10.68
N ALA A 87 16.13 -20.05 11.10
CA ALA A 87 16.47 -19.71 12.48
C ALA A 87 15.89 -18.36 12.91
N TRP A 88 15.82 -17.37 12.01
CA TRP A 88 15.26 -16.04 12.28
C TRP A 88 13.75 -16.08 12.46
N ARG A 89 13.04 -16.90 11.68
CA ARG A 89 11.58 -17.10 11.80
C ARG A 89 11.13 -17.68 13.12
N MET A 90 12.04 -18.35 13.84
CA MET A 90 11.77 -18.92 15.18
C MET A 90 11.88 -17.89 16.30
N LEU A 91 12.44 -16.71 16.04
CA LEU A 91 12.58 -15.66 17.04
C LEU A 91 11.27 -14.89 17.20
N PRO A 92 10.79 -14.68 18.44
CA PRO A 92 9.64 -13.82 18.68
C PRO A 92 9.89 -12.39 18.18
N ARG A 93 8.91 -11.79 17.51
CA ARG A 93 8.99 -10.44 16.93
C ARG A 93 9.43 -9.36 17.93
N VAL A 94 9.09 -9.54 19.21
CA VAL A 94 9.52 -8.63 20.28
C VAL A 94 11.04 -8.40 20.29
N PHE A 95 11.83 -9.42 19.94
CA PHE A 95 13.29 -9.31 19.89
C PHE A 95 13.85 -8.71 18.60
N THR A 96 13.04 -8.61 17.54
CA THR A 96 13.47 -8.14 16.22
C THR A 96 12.87 -6.79 15.82
N ARG A 97 11.87 -6.30 16.56
CA ARG A 97 11.19 -5.01 16.26
C ARG A 97 12.12 -3.80 16.17
N TRP A 98 13.21 -3.78 16.91
CA TRP A 98 14.17 -2.68 16.86
C TRP A 98 14.86 -2.54 15.49
N LEU A 99 14.90 -3.62 14.68
CA LEU A 99 15.42 -3.60 13.31
C LEU A 99 14.50 -2.89 12.33
N ASP A 100 13.23 -2.70 12.68
CA ASP A 100 12.26 -1.94 11.88
C ASP A 100 12.31 -0.43 12.19
N ALA A 101 13.23 0.00 13.07
CA ALA A 101 13.40 1.41 13.39
C ALA A 101 13.78 2.21 12.14
N PRO A 102 13.09 3.34 11.83
CA PRO A 102 13.29 4.10 10.60
C PRO A 102 14.72 4.54 10.34
N TRP A 103 15.48 4.88 11.40
CA TRP A 103 16.88 5.29 11.29
C TRP A 103 17.79 4.14 10.84
N LEU A 104 17.50 2.92 11.28
CA LEU A 104 18.28 1.73 10.92
C LEU A 104 17.97 1.29 9.48
N LEU A 105 16.70 1.34 9.09
CA LEU A 105 16.26 1.10 7.72
C LEU A 105 16.86 2.14 6.75
N GLY A 106 16.86 3.42 7.13
CA GLY A 106 17.51 4.48 6.37
C GLY A 106 19.03 4.30 6.22
N LEU A 107 19.69 3.68 7.20
CA LEU A 107 21.11 3.33 7.10
C LEU A 107 21.31 2.11 6.18
N ALA A 108 20.50 1.07 6.32
CA ALA A 108 20.57 -0.13 5.50
C ALA A 108 20.36 0.15 4.00
N THR A 109 19.41 1.03 3.65
CA THR A 109 19.14 1.42 2.26
C THR A 109 20.30 2.16 1.60
N ARG A 110 21.21 2.78 2.38
CA ARG A 110 22.43 3.42 1.86
C ARG A 110 23.50 2.42 1.42
N PHE A 111 23.47 1.20 1.96
CA PHE A 111 24.47 0.15 1.64
C PHE A 111 24.06 -0.78 0.51
N GLY A 112 22.94 -0.50 -0.16
CA GLY A 112 22.50 -1.17 -1.39
C GLY A 112 21.51 -2.31 -1.12
N VAL A 113 20.32 -2.15 -1.67
CA VAL A 113 19.42 -3.28 -1.94
C VAL A 113 20.04 -4.04 -3.11
N SER A 114 20.20 -5.36 -3.01
CA SER A 114 20.65 -6.18 -4.12
C SER A 114 19.67 -6.02 -5.29
N ASN A 115 20.16 -5.53 -6.43
CA ASN A 115 19.39 -5.45 -7.68
C ASN A 115 19.43 -6.78 -8.45
N ASP A 116 19.66 -7.90 -7.76
CA ASP A 116 19.58 -9.22 -8.38
C ASP A 116 18.12 -9.50 -8.76
N ALA A 117 17.86 -9.63 -10.05
CA ALA A 117 16.52 -9.86 -10.60
C ALA A 117 15.88 -11.15 -10.07
N LYS A 118 16.71 -12.19 -9.80
CA LYS A 118 16.24 -13.43 -9.17
C LYS A 118 15.77 -13.17 -7.74
N PHE A 119 16.55 -12.41 -6.96
CA PHE A 119 16.20 -12.06 -5.59
C PHE A 119 14.88 -11.26 -5.52
N LEU A 120 14.68 -10.30 -6.43
CA LEU A 120 13.43 -9.52 -6.51
C LEU A 120 12.24 -10.42 -6.83
N GLY A 121 12.41 -11.37 -7.77
CA GLY A 121 11.36 -12.32 -8.12
C GLY A 121 10.97 -13.23 -6.95
N GLU A 122 11.95 -13.82 -6.26
CA GLU A 122 11.72 -14.67 -5.09
C GLU A 122 11.00 -13.89 -3.98
N MET A 123 11.49 -12.70 -3.65
CA MET A 123 10.91 -11.84 -2.61
C MET A 123 9.46 -11.44 -2.95
N THR A 124 9.18 -11.14 -4.21
CA THR A 124 7.80 -10.84 -4.66
C THR A 124 6.86 -12.02 -4.41
N LEU A 125 7.28 -13.24 -4.77
CA LEU A 125 6.49 -14.44 -4.52
C LEU A 125 6.30 -14.72 -3.02
N GLU A 126 7.33 -14.49 -2.21
CA GLU A 126 7.28 -14.65 -0.77
C GLU A 126 6.29 -13.65 -0.14
N MET A 127 6.29 -12.39 -0.60
CA MET A 127 5.35 -11.37 -0.14
C MET A 127 3.89 -11.69 -0.53
N LEU A 128 3.67 -12.11 -1.78
CA LEU A 128 2.35 -12.51 -2.25
C LEU A 128 1.84 -13.81 -1.58
N ALA A 129 2.72 -14.62 -0.99
CA ALA A 129 2.32 -15.79 -0.22
C ALA A 129 1.65 -15.42 1.13
N GLY A 130 1.83 -14.20 1.62
CA GLY A 130 1.16 -13.68 2.80
C GLY A 130 1.41 -14.52 4.05
N GLU A 131 0.34 -14.89 4.76
CA GLU A 131 0.41 -15.73 5.97
C GLU A 131 0.92 -17.17 5.72
N GLN A 132 0.89 -17.63 4.46
CA GLN A 132 1.41 -18.95 4.06
C GLN A 132 2.89 -18.90 3.72
N GLY A 133 3.46 -17.71 3.66
CA GLY A 133 4.86 -17.45 3.30
C GLY A 133 5.79 -17.28 4.51
N PRO A 134 7.07 -16.98 4.22
CA PRO A 134 8.06 -16.73 5.26
C PRO A 134 7.78 -15.48 6.09
N HIS A 135 7.00 -14.51 5.54
CA HIS A 135 6.68 -13.23 6.18
C HIS A 135 5.38 -13.28 7.00
N ARG A 136 4.92 -14.47 7.37
CA ARG A 136 3.70 -14.69 8.15
C ARG A 136 3.63 -13.79 9.39
N ALA A 137 4.71 -13.71 10.18
CA ALA A 137 4.74 -12.93 11.41
C ALA A 137 4.50 -11.42 11.16
N SER A 138 5.05 -10.88 10.07
CA SER A 138 4.84 -9.49 9.67
C SER A 138 3.40 -9.24 9.18
N VAL A 139 2.81 -10.20 8.47
CA VAL A 139 1.40 -10.15 8.05
C VAL A 139 0.49 -10.17 9.26
N GLU A 140 0.70 -11.10 10.20
CA GLU A 140 -0.07 -11.21 11.44
C GLU A 140 0.02 -9.92 12.29
N GLU A 141 1.22 -9.31 12.37
CA GLU A 141 1.42 -8.04 13.09
C GLU A 141 0.63 -6.88 12.44
N LEU A 142 0.69 -6.74 11.10
CA LEU A 142 -0.07 -5.73 10.37
C LEU A 142 -1.58 -5.94 10.54
N VAL A 143 -2.07 -7.17 10.36
CA VAL A 143 -3.49 -7.50 10.49
C VAL A 143 -3.99 -7.21 11.91
N LYS A 144 -3.22 -7.63 12.93
CA LYS A 144 -3.54 -7.36 14.32
C LYS A 144 -3.62 -5.87 14.59
N TYR A 145 -2.63 -5.10 14.14
CA TYR A 145 -2.63 -3.64 14.30
C TYR A 145 -3.87 -3.01 13.66
N LEU A 146 -4.20 -3.37 12.42
CA LEU A 146 -5.35 -2.84 11.72
C LEU A 146 -6.68 -3.19 12.40
N CYS A 147 -6.84 -4.45 12.85
CA CYS A 147 -8.12 -4.95 13.36
C CYS A 147 -8.33 -4.67 14.85
N GLU A 148 -7.27 -4.71 15.68
CA GLU A 148 -7.40 -4.61 17.13
C GLU A 148 -7.05 -3.23 17.68
N GLU A 149 -6.02 -2.58 17.11
CA GLU A 149 -5.49 -1.31 17.63
C GLU A 149 -6.07 -0.11 16.88
N LEU A 150 -5.92 -0.07 15.54
CA LEU A 150 -6.32 1.06 14.73
C LEU A 150 -7.84 1.11 14.49
N ARG A 151 -8.45 -0.01 14.13
CA ARG A 151 -9.90 -0.19 13.88
C ARG A 151 -10.47 0.84 12.90
N PRO A 152 -9.96 0.96 11.69
CA PRO A 152 -10.46 1.91 10.72
C PRO A 152 -11.83 1.49 10.16
N ASP A 153 -12.57 2.44 9.59
CA ASP A 153 -13.80 2.13 8.85
C ASP A 153 -13.52 1.57 7.46
N VAL A 154 -12.39 1.99 6.87
CA VAL A 154 -11.97 1.61 5.49
C VAL A 154 -10.48 1.38 5.48
N ILE A 155 -10.03 0.34 4.75
CA ILE A 155 -8.61 0.09 4.50
C ILE A 155 -8.35 0.20 3.00
N CYS A 156 -7.30 0.95 2.62
CA CYS A 156 -6.88 1.12 1.25
C CYS A 156 -5.41 0.76 1.09
N PHE A 157 -5.12 -0.27 0.32
CA PHE A 157 -3.76 -0.63 -0.07
C PHE A 157 -3.31 0.19 -1.26
N SER A 158 -2.10 0.73 -1.23
CA SER A 158 -1.61 1.62 -2.28
C SER A 158 -1.10 0.89 -3.53
N ASN A 159 -0.97 -0.43 -3.47
CA ASN A 159 -0.69 -1.28 -4.64
C ASN A 159 -1.08 -2.74 -4.36
N ALA A 160 -1.23 -3.53 -5.43
CA ALA A 160 -1.63 -4.94 -5.33
C ALA A 160 -0.45 -5.88 -4.98
N LEU A 161 0.79 -5.42 -4.95
CA LEU A 161 1.92 -6.22 -4.46
C LEU A 161 1.81 -6.53 -2.96
N LEU A 162 1.02 -5.74 -2.23
CA LEU A 162 0.68 -5.97 -0.82
C LEU A 162 -0.50 -6.93 -0.62
N ALA A 163 -1.09 -7.46 -1.69
CA ALA A 163 -2.31 -8.29 -1.64
C ALA A 163 -2.15 -9.57 -0.81
N GLY A 164 -0.92 -10.05 -0.57
CA GLY A 164 -0.68 -11.24 0.25
C GLY A 164 -1.23 -11.15 1.68
N ALA A 165 -1.36 -9.95 2.24
CA ALA A 165 -1.93 -9.74 3.57
C ALA A 165 -3.47 -9.75 3.59
N VAL A 166 -4.13 -9.54 2.44
CA VAL A 166 -5.58 -9.31 2.38
C VAL A 166 -6.43 -10.52 2.76
N PRO A 167 -6.08 -11.77 2.38
CA PRO A 167 -6.84 -12.94 2.84
C PRO A 167 -6.92 -13.06 4.36
N ALA A 168 -5.80 -12.87 5.07
CA ALA A 168 -5.76 -12.88 6.53
C ALA A 168 -6.53 -11.70 7.15
N LEU A 169 -6.43 -10.52 6.53
CA LEU A 169 -7.17 -9.34 6.92
C LEU A 169 -8.69 -9.55 6.83
N LYS A 170 -9.18 -10.09 5.71
CA LYS A 170 -10.62 -10.33 5.48
C LYS A 170 -11.24 -11.41 6.40
N GLN A 171 -10.42 -12.17 7.11
CA GLN A 171 -10.90 -13.08 8.15
C GLN A 171 -11.26 -12.36 9.48
N GLN A 172 -10.75 -11.14 9.68
CA GLN A 172 -10.85 -10.41 10.95
C GLN A 172 -11.44 -8.99 10.78
N PHE A 173 -11.51 -8.48 9.56
CA PHE A 173 -12.00 -7.14 9.23
C PHE A 173 -13.23 -7.22 8.32
N ASP A 174 -14.37 -6.77 8.84
CA ASP A 174 -15.65 -6.76 8.12
C ASP A 174 -15.83 -5.55 7.20
N GLY A 175 -15.02 -4.51 7.39
CA GLY A 175 -15.09 -3.29 6.59
C GLY A 175 -14.56 -3.46 5.17
N PRO A 176 -14.78 -2.45 4.31
CA PRO A 176 -14.31 -2.48 2.93
C PRO A 176 -12.79 -2.35 2.82
N VAL A 177 -12.20 -3.16 1.93
CA VAL A 177 -10.78 -3.17 1.61
C VAL A 177 -10.59 -2.84 0.14
N PHE A 178 -10.01 -1.67 -0.14
CA PHE A 178 -9.72 -1.20 -1.49
C PHE A 178 -8.24 -1.35 -1.85
N CYS A 179 -7.96 -1.30 -3.14
CA CYS A 179 -6.60 -1.21 -3.67
C CYS A 179 -6.51 -0.06 -4.69
N VAL A 180 -5.50 0.79 -4.56
CA VAL A 180 -5.12 1.75 -5.60
C VAL A 180 -4.13 1.07 -6.53
N LEU A 181 -4.45 0.96 -7.80
CA LEU A 181 -3.54 0.44 -8.82
C LEU A 181 -2.80 1.59 -9.48
N GLN A 182 -1.47 1.62 -9.32
CA GLN A 182 -0.63 2.74 -9.75
C GLN A 182 0.76 2.30 -10.24
N GLY A 183 0.79 1.41 -11.25
CA GLY A 183 2.03 0.94 -11.88
C GLY A 183 2.49 -0.45 -11.42
N ASP A 184 1.59 -1.24 -10.86
CA ASP A 184 1.87 -2.64 -10.44
C ASP A 184 2.33 -3.51 -11.61
N ASP A 185 1.76 -3.29 -12.79
CA ASP A 185 2.12 -3.95 -14.04
C ASP A 185 3.57 -3.67 -14.45
N VAL A 186 4.03 -2.43 -14.30
CA VAL A 186 5.41 -2.05 -14.66
C VAL A 186 6.41 -2.86 -13.84
N PHE A 187 6.18 -2.98 -12.53
CA PHE A 187 7.03 -3.79 -11.68
C PHE A 187 6.98 -5.28 -12.04
N LEU A 188 5.79 -5.82 -12.31
CA LEU A 188 5.61 -7.24 -12.64
C LEU A 188 6.27 -7.61 -13.99
N GLU A 189 6.15 -6.73 -14.99
CA GLU A 189 6.75 -6.96 -16.31
C GLU A 189 8.29 -6.92 -16.29
N ASP A 190 8.89 -6.22 -15.33
CA ASP A 190 10.35 -6.19 -15.14
C ASP A 190 10.90 -7.43 -14.41
N LEU A 191 10.03 -8.29 -13.86
CA LEU A 191 10.48 -9.54 -13.25
C LEU A 191 10.94 -10.54 -14.31
N ILE A 192 11.99 -11.29 -13.99
CA ILE A 192 12.48 -12.39 -14.85
C ILE A 192 11.58 -13.62 -14.71
N GLU A 193 11.53 -14.44 -15.79
CA GLU A 193 10.88 -15.75 -15.72
C GLU A 193 11.68 -16.73 -14.84
N PRO A 194 11.00 -17.64 -14.11
CA PRO A 194 9.55 -17.88 -14.08
C PRO A 194 8.79 -17.03 -13.06
N TYR A 195 9.44 -16.09 -12.37
CA TYR A 195 8.86 -15.33 -11.27
C TYR A 195 7.75 -14.39 -11.73
N ARG A 196 7.90 -13.77 -12.91
CA ARG A 196 6.90 -12.90 -13.52
C ARG A 196 5.57 -13.61 -13.65
N GLN A 197 5.56 -14.74 -14.37
CA GLN A 197 4.36 -15.52 -14.59
C GLN A 197 3.70 -15.94 -13.26
N GLN A 198 4.48 -16.47 -12.33
CA GLN A 198 3.98 -16.90 -11.02
C GLN A 198 3.44 -15.75 -10.18
N ALA A 199 4.06 -14.57 -10.24
CA ALA A 199 3.60 -13.40 -9.52
C ALA A 199 2.25 -12.90 -10.06
N ILE A 200 2.10 -12.83 -11.38
CA ILE A 200 0.83 -12.45 -12.04
C ILE A 200 -0.28 -13.43 -11.66
N GLU A 201 -0.05 -14.74 -11.75
CA GLU A 201 -1.04 -15.75 -11.39
C GLU A 201 -1.46 -15.67 -9.91
N ARG A 202 -0.50 -15.49 -9.00
CA ARG A 202 -0.80 -15.28 -7.57
C ARG A 202 -1.59 -14.01 -7.34
N MET A 203 -1.21 -12.93 -7.99
CA MET A 203 -1.91 -11.65 -7.85
C MET A 203 -3.35 -11.75 -8.39
N GLN A 204 -3.58 -12.42 -9.52
CA GLN A 204 -4.92 -12.68 -10.06
C GLN A 204 -5.80 -13.48 -9.07
N ALA A 205 -5.20 -14.38 -8.29
CA ALA A 205 -5.92 -15.10 -7.24
C ALA A 205 -6.22 -14.20 -6.02
N LEU A 206 -5.30 -13.31 -5.65
CA LEU A 206 -5.41 -12.48 -4.44
C LEU A 206 -6.33 -11.27 -4.62
N VAL A 207 -6.37 -10.65 -5.82
CA VAL A 207 -7.20 -9.46 -6.08
C VAL A 207 -8.69 -9.71 -5.90
N ARG A 208 -9.13 -10.96 -5.87
CA ARG A 208 -10.54 -11.34 -5.60
C ARG A 208 -11.00 -10.95 -4.21
N HIS A 209 -10.07 -10.85 -3.26
CA HIS A 209 -10.36 -10.52 -1.86
C HIS A 209 -10.58 -9.03 -1.60
N PHE A 210 -10.23 -8.16 -2.57
CA PHE A 210 -10.55 -6.74 -2.48
C PHE A 210 -12.01 -6.47 -2.84
N ASP A 211 -12.61 -5.50 -2.15
CA ASP A 211 -13.96 -5.04 -2.42
C ASP A 211 -14.01 -4.11 -3.65
N GLY A 212 -12.94 -3.35 -3.91
CA GLY A 212 -12.85 -2.50 -5.08
C GLY A 212 -11.43 -1.99 -5.37
N PHE A 213 -11.29 -1.37 -6.55
CA PHE A 213 -10.03 -0.87 -7.07
C PHE A 213 -10.17 0.59 -7.48
N ILE A 214 -9.22 1.42 -7.08
CA ILE A 214 -9.13 2.81 -7.49
C ILE A 214 -8.06 2.93 -8.57
N VAL A 215 -8.41 3.59 -9.68
CA VAL A 215 -7.51 3.85 -10.80
C VAL A 215 -7.65 5.30 -11.27
N HIS A 216 -6.60 5.84 -11.90
CA HIS A 216 -6.53 7.26 -12.24
C HIS A 216 -6.95 7.57 -13.68
N SER A 217 -7.13 6.54 -14.54
CA SER A 217 -7.59 6.71 -15.91
C SER A 217 -8.44 5.55 -16.40
N GLY A 218 -9.32 5.81 -17.37
CA GLY A 218 -10.11 4.77 -18.01
C GLY A 218 -9.26 3.78 -18.79
N TYR A 219 -8.16 4.25 -19.39
CA TYR A 219 -7.20 3.39 -20.07
C TYR A 219 -6.60 2.35 -19.08
N TYR A 220 -6.12 2.81 -17.94
CA TYR A 220 -5.48 1.94 -16.96
C TYR A 220 -6.48 0.99 -16.30
N ARG A 221 -7.73 1.43 -16.10
CA ARG A 221 -8.83 0.54 -15.68
C ARG A 221 -9.00 -0.63 -16.64
N ASP A 222 -9.17 -0.33 -17.93
CA ASP A 222 -9.45 -1.36 -18.95
C ASP A 222 -8.24 -2.29 -19.16
N PHE A 223 -7.03 -1.76 -19.00
CA PHE A 223 -5.79 -2.53 -19.04
C PHE A 223 -5.70 -3.48 -17.84
N MET A 224 -5.79 -2.97 -16.59
CA MET A 224 -5.66 -3.77 -15.38
C MET A 224 -6.81 -4.77 -15.18
N ALA A 225 -8.01 -4.44 -15.65
CA ALA A 225 -9.14 -5.37 -15.65
C ALA A 225 -8.82 -6.64 -16.43
N ARG A 226 -8.15 -6.53 -17.58
CA ARG A 226 -7.71 -7.68 -18.37
C ARG A 226 -6.48 -8.35 -17.76
N TYR A 227 -5.49 -7.55 -17.34
CA TYR A 227 -4.20 -8.01 -16.83
C TYR A 227 -4.34 -8.84 -15.56
N LEU A 228 -5.13 -8.36 -14.59
CA LEU A 228 -5.36 -9.05 -13.32
C LEU A 228 -6.70 -9.80 -13.27
N GLN A 229 -7.46 -9.86 -14.37
CA GLN A 229 -8.77 -10.54 -14.44
C GLN A 229 -9.78 -9.99 -13.40
N ILE A 230 -9.79 -8.66 -13.23
CA ILE A 230 -10.69 -7.98 -12.29
C ILE A 230 -11.97 -7.57 -13.02
N PRO A 231 -13.17 -7.85 -12.48
CA PRO A 231 -14.44 -7.38 -13.02
C PRO A 231 -14.51 -5.86 -13.07
N LEU A 232 -14.99 -5.30 -14.20
CA LEU A 232 -15.02 -3.83 -14.41
C LEU A 232 -15.86 -3.09 -13.38
N GLU A 233 -16.91 -3.71 -12.84
CA GLU A 233 -17.77 -3.16 -11.79
C GLU A 233 -17.07 -2.92 -10.45
N LYS A 234 -15.90 -3.52 -10.24
CA LYS A 234 -15.07 -3.28 -9.04
C LYS A 234 -14.20 -2.03 -9.15
N PHE A 235 -14.16 -1.38 -10.30
CA PHE A 235 -13.28 -0.22 -10.50
C PHE A 235 -13.97 1.11 -10.24
N TYR A 236 -13.25 1.96 -9.53
CA TYR A 236 -13.59 3.36 -9.28
C TYR A 236 -12.55 4.25 -9.94
N LEU A 237 -13.03 5.15 -10.82
CA LEU A 237 -12.17 6.10 -11.52
C LEU A 237 -12.03 7.37 -10.68
N LEU A 238 -10.84 7.60 -10.15
CA LEU A 238 -10.48 8.80 -9.41
C LEU A 238 -9.31 9.48 -10.16
N PRO A 239 -9.53 10.54 -10.92
CA PRO A 239 -8.45 11.24 -11.62
C PRO A 239 -7.36 11.72 -10.65
N LEU A 240 -6.11 11.61 -11.09
CA LEU A 240 -4.97 12.06 -10.31
C LEU A 240 -5.08 13.57 -10.05
N GLY A 241 -4.86 13.97 -8.81
CA GLY A 241 -4.77 15.36 -8.38
C GLY A 241 -3.37 15.69 -7.84
N ILE A 242 -3.04 16.97 -7.88
CA ILE A 242 -1.81 17.51 -7.27
C ILE A 242 -2.16 18.70 -6.38
N ASP A 243 -1.35 18.95 -5.37
CA ASP A 243 -1.42 20.16 -4.58
C ASP A 243 -0.79 21.33 -5.37
N LEU A 244 -1.60 22.37 -5.62
CA LEU A 244 -1.16 23.58 -6.32
C LEU A 244 -0.77 24.72 -5.37
N THR A 245 -0.74 24.48 -4.08
CA THR A 245 -0.38 25.49 -3.07
C THR A 245 1.03 26.02 -3.32
N GLY A 246 1.18 27.33 -3.48
CA GLY A 246 2.45 27.97 -3.82
C GLY A 246 2.83 27.95 -5.30
N HIS A 247 1.96 27.41 -6.16
CA HIS A 247 2.13 27.44 -7.61
C HIS A 247 1.07 28.36 -8.24
N ASP A 248 1.34 29.66 -8.22
CA ASP A 248 0.35 30.69 -8.66
C ASP A 248 0.14 30.76 -10.18
N GLY A 249 0.79 29.88 -10.94
CA GLY A 249 0.65 29.81 -12.39
C GLY A 249 1.16 31.05 -13.14
N LEU A 250 1.90 31.91 -12.48
CA LEU A 250 2.54 33.06 -13.10
C LEU A 250 3.89 32.65 -13.69
N PRO A 251 4.17 33.05 -14.93
CA PRO A 251 5.48 32.81 -15.57
C PRO A 251 6.59 33.55 -14.87
#